data_4391e4481f89b5ac6a25522920e6e7a8
#
_entry.id   4391e4481f89b5ac6a25522920e6e7a8
#
_cell.length_a   1.000
_cell.length_b   1.000
_cell.length_c   1.000
_cell.angle_alpha   90.00
_cell.angle_beta   90.00
_cell.angle_gamma   90.00
#
_symmetry.space_group_name_H-M   'P 1'
#
loop_
_entity.id
_entity.type
_entity.pdbx_description
1 polymer ?
#
loop_
_entity_poly.entity_id
_entity_poly.type
_entity_poly.pdbx_seq_one_letter_code
_entity_poly.pdbx_strand_id
1 'polypeptide(L)'
;MKELRTLPDGSITYELHRKRVKNMNLRVTTNGVVRVSASPRVPLGMIEEFICRHRAFIEKALQNRKDRGGHPMVPDVDTDIMVMGQMYRVVLEKPHTVSAYLERSSEDSSRGDCLLRGNPFKDKPFRDCSSKGEKSRGRPSQGKTSTYAVTVANDTLLVRYPSDPEAIDASKVERLWLNFWKAIGQDFMETLAQQVHDEFQQAGYIVPTPTLRLRYMTSRWGSCMPVKEIITMNIRLLLGPTEFAHYVMVHEFAHFIEANHSLRFYKVMRDVLPNWQQVKAEMRAFYT
;
A
#
# COMPACT_ATOMS: atom_id res chain seq x y z
N MET A 1 22.78 -13.88 13.00
CA MET A 1 22.85 -15.14 12.28
C MET A 1 21.44 -15.49 11.81
N LYS A 2 21.27 -15.88 10.57
CA LYS A 2 19.99 -16.24 9.94
C LYS A 2 20.09 -17.71 9.53
N GLU A 3 19.18 -18.56 9.98
CA GLU A 3 19.17 -19.99 9.72
C GLU A 3 17.78 -20.40 9.24
N LEU A 4 17.71 -21.22 8.18
CA LEU A 4 16.48 -21.86 7.77
C LEU A 4 16.38 -23.21 8.51
N ARG A 5 15.22 -23.47 9.13
CA ARG A 5 14.95 -24.67 9.92
C ARG A 5 13.53 -25.16 9.66
N THR A 6 13.32 -26.44 9.93
CA THR A 6 12.00 -27.08 9.89
C THR A 6 11.70 -27.66 11.26
N LEU A 7 10.46 -27.61 11.71
CA LEU A 7 10.04 -28.27 12.94
C LEU A 7 10.32 -29.79 12.85
N PRO A 8 10.55 -30.47 14.00
CA PRO A 8 10.83 -31.91 14.01
C PRO A 8 9.74 -32.78 13.36
N ASP A 9 8.49 -32.31 13.37
CA ASP A 9 7.35 -32.99 12.71
C ASP A 9 7.23 -32.68 11.21
N GLY A 10 8.17 -31.92 10.64
CA GLY A 10 8.17 -31.54 9.23
C GLY A 10 7.12 -30.51 8.81
N SER A 11 6.24 -30.08 9.71
CA SER A 11 5.02 -29.33 9.38
C SER A 11 5.25 -27.87 8.99
N ILE A 12 6.25 -27.20 9.58
CA ILE A 12 6.51 -25.77 9.37
C ILE A 12 7.99 -25.54 9.16
N THR A 13 8.34 -24.93 8.03
CA THR A 13 9.69 -24.41 7.79
C THR A 13 9.74 -22.93 8.17
N TYR A 14 10.76 -22.52 8.90
CA TYR A 14 10.90 -21.17 9.41
C TYR A 14 12.32 -20.62 9.34
N GLU A 15 12.45 -19.30 9.19
CA GLU A 15 13.71 -18.57 9.31
C GLU A 15 13.95 -18.17 10.77
N LEU A 16 14.99 -18.70 11.40
CA LEU A 16 15.41 -18.30 12.74
C LEU A 16 16.42 -17.16 12.66
N HIS A 17 16.07 -16.03 13.28
CA HIS A 17 16.94 -14.87 13.42
C HIS A 17 17.40 -14.73 14.87
N ARG A 18 18.63 -15.09 15.15
CA ARG A 18 19.26 -14.86 16.46
C ARG A 18 19.71 -13.41 16.58
N LYS A 19 19.06 -12.65 17.46
CA LYS A 19 19.38 -11.23 17.73
C LYS A 19 19.04 -10.85 19.17
N ARG A 20 19.61 -9.75 19.67
CA ARG A 20 19.31 -9.23 21.01
C ARG A 20 17.88 -8.69 21.06
N VAL A 21 16.94 -9.52 21.51
CA VAL A 21 15.53 -9.16 21.73
C VAL A 21 15.12 -9.61 23.12
N LYS A 22 14.23 -8.83 23.76
CA LYS A 22 13.70 -9.15 25.09
C LYS A 22 12.73 -10.34 25.04
N ASN A 23 11.87 -10.38 24.01
CA ASN A 23 10.85 -11.42 23.82
C ASN A 23 11.03 -12.10 22.46
N MET A 24 10.61 -13.35 22.35
CA MET A 24 10.48 -14.03 21.06
C MET A 24 9.41 -13.36 20.23
N ASN A 25 9.64 -13.25 18.93
CA ASN A 25 8.69 -12.64 17.99
C ASN A 25 8.54 -13.53 16.77
N LEU A 26 7.28 -13.82 16.42
CA LEU A 26 6.92 -14.61 15.25
C LEU A 26 6.20 -13.73 14.25
N ARG A 27 6.55 -13.86 12.97
CA ARG A 27 5.91 -13.18 11.86
C ARG A 27 5.81 -14.12 10.67
N VAL A 28 4.69 -14.09 9.98
CA VAL A 28 4.57 -14.63 8.63
C VAL A 28 4.83 -13.47 7.67
N THR A 29 5.86 -13.60 6.83
CA THR A 29 6.24 -12.53 5.88
C THR A 29 5.25 -12.47 4.72
N THR A 30 5.26 -11.39 3.96
CA THR A 30 4.47 -11.26 2.72
C THR A 30 4.76 -12.37 1.71
N ASN A 31 5.96 -13.00 1.75
CA ASN A 31 6.31 -14.15 0.90
C ASN A 31 5.96 -15.52 1.52
N GLY A 32 5.11 -15.57 2.55
CA GLY A 32 4.72 -16.82 3.21
C GLY A 32 5.81 -17.47 4.05
N VAL A 33 6.95 -16.80 4.24
CA VAL A 33 8.02 -17.33 5.09
C VAL A 33 7.70 -17.04 6.56
N VAL A 34 7.65 -18.08 7.35
CA VAL A 34 7.55 -17.96 8.82
C VAL A 34 8.90 -17.52 9.37
N ARG A 35 8.94 -16.37 10.02
CA ARG A 35 10.16 -15.82 10.58
C ARG A 35 10.05 -15.68 12.09
N VAL A 36 11.02 -16.26 12.81
CA VAL A 36 11.11 -16.18 14.26
C VAL A 36 12.36 -15.40 14.67
N SER A 37 12.20 -14.42 15.55
CA SER A 37 13.31 -13.70 16.15
C SER A 37 13.40 -14.07 17.62
N ALA A 38 14.58 -14.55 18.06
CA ALA A 38 14.83 -14.97 19.43
C ALA A 38 16.23 -14.52 19.90
N SER A 39 16.38 -14.35 21.21
CA SER A 39 17.70 -14.10 21.81
C SER A 39 18.64 -15.30 21.55
N PRO A 40 19.95 -15.09 21.39
CA PRO A 40 20.94 -16.18 21.28
C PRO A 40 20.90 -17.18 22.43
N ARG A 41 20.46 -16.74 23.63
CA ARG A 41 20.39 -17.56 24.84
C ARG A 41 19.17 -18.48 24.93
N VAL A 42 18.15 -18.30 24.08
CA VAL A 42 16.93 -19.10 24.12
C VAL A 42 17.20 -20.46 23.48
N PRO A 43 16.98 -21.58 24.21
CA PRO A 43 17.14 -22.93 23.67
C PRO A 43 16.24 -23.17 22.44
N LEU A 44 16.69 -24.02 21.52
CA LEU A 44 15.95 -24.31 20.27
C LEU A 44 14.58 -24.91 20.57
N GLY A 45 14.48 -25.87 21.49
CA GLY A 45 13.21 -26.49 21.86
C GLY A 45 12.15 -25.50 22.36
N MET A 46 12.55 -24.45 23.09
CA MET A 46 11.62 -23.38 23.49
C MET A 46 11.12 -22.57 22.30
N ILE A 47 11.95 -22.41 21.26
CA ILE A 47 11.56 -21.71 20.02
C ILE A 47 10.57 -22.57 19.24
N GLU A 48 10.82 -23.85 19.12
CA GLU A 48 9.94 -24.80 18.45
C GLU A 48 8.60 -24.94 19.18
N GLU A 49 8.61 -25.03 20.51
CA GLU A 49 7.39 -25.00 21.32
C GLU A 49 6.60 -23.69 21.13
N PHE A 50 7.30 -22.55 21.05
CA PHE A 50 6.67 -21.26 20.76
C PHE A 50 6.01 -21.24 19.38
N ILE A 51 6.64 -21.82 18.36
CA ILE A 51 6.07 -21.96 17.01
C ILE A 51 4.82 -22.87 17.06
N CYS A 52 4.90 -24.00 17.75
CA CYS A 52 3.78 -24.93 17.91
C CYS A 52 2.57 -24.27 18.59
N ARG A 53 2.78 -23.50 19.65
CA ARG A 53 1.70 -22.74 20.32
C ARG A 53 1.03 -21.73 19.39
N HIS A 54 1.74 -21.21 18.39
CA HIS A 54 1.21 -20.25 17.43
C HIS A 54 0.83 -20.89 16.08
N ARG A 55 0.73 -22.23 16.00
CA ARG A 55 0.42 -22.97 14.78
C ARG A 55 -0.86 -22.47 14.09
N ALA A 56 -1.96 -22.33 14.82
CA ALA A 56 -3.23 -21.85 14.27
C ALA A 56 -3.11 -20.43 13.66
N PHE A 57 -2.32 -19.54 14.27
CA PHE A 57 -2.03 -18.22 13.71
C PHE A 57 -1.23 -18.32 12.42
N ILE A 58 -0.20 -19.18 12.38
CA ILE A 58 0.62 -19.39 11.20
C ILE A 58 -0.22 -19.96 10.05
N GLU A 59 -0.99 -21.01 10.31
CA GLU A 59 -1.85 -21.66 9.31
C GLU A 59 -2.88 -20.69 8.75
N LYS A 60 -3.58 -19.95 9.62
CA LYS A 60 -4.52 -18.92 9.22
C LYS A 60 -3.86 -17.83 8.38
N ALA A 61 -2.64 -17.39 8.76
CA ALA A 61 -1.90 -16.38 8.01
C ALA A 61 -1.43 -16.89 6.63
N LEU A 62 -1.06 -18.16 6.53
CA LEU A 62 -0.69 -18.81 5.27
C LEU A 62 -1.91 -19.08 4.39
N GLN A 63 -3.05 -19.49 4.98
CA GLN A 63 -4.30 -19.73 4.27
C GLN A 63 -4.85 -18.43 3.70
N ASN A 64 -5.01 -17.38 4.53
CA ASN A 64 -5.45 -16.06 4.09
C ASN A 64 -4.60 -15.51 2.92
N ARG A 65 -3.39 -16.01 2.77
CA ARG A 65 -2.51 -15.65 1.68
C ARG A 65 -2.78 -16.46 0.41
N LYS A 66 -3.02 -17.76 0.53
CA LYS A 66 -3.41 -18.62 -0.62
C LYS A 66 -4.72 -18.13 -1.21
N ASP A 67 -5.66 -17.74 -0.36
CA ASP A 67 -6.98 -17.24 -0.76
C ASP A 67 -6.90 -15.85 -1.44
N ARG A 68 -5.84 -15.06 -1.18
CA ARG A 68 -5.66 -13.71 -1.74
C ARG A 68 -4.83 -13.67 -3.03
N GLY A 69 -4.36 -14.81 -3.56
CA GLY A 69 -3.61 -14.90 -4.82
C GLY A 69 -2.60 -13.75 -5.03
N GLY A 70 -1.31 -13.96 -4.77
CA GLY A 70 -0.27 -12.97 -5.05
C GLY A 70 -0.03 -11.89 -3.99
N HIS A 71 0.80 -10.89 -4.31
CA HIS A 71 1.08 -9.74 -3.45
C HIS A 71 -0.13 -8.76 -3.49
N PRO A 72 -0.69 -8.34 -2.34
CA PRO A 72 -1.93 -7.55 -2.29
C PRO A 72 -1.84 -6.18 -2.98
N MET A 73 -0.65 -5.76 -3.38
CA MET A 73 -0.39 -4.51 -4.09
C MET A 73 -0.03 -4.73 -5.57
N VAL A 74 -0.04 -5.98 -6.04
CA VAL A 74 0.21 -6.35 -7.45
C VAL A 74 -1.11 -6.88 -8.00
N PRO A 75 -1.84 -6.09 -8.79
CA PRO A 75 -3.08 -6.56 -9.41
C PRO A 75 -2.81 -7.63 -10.45
N ASP A 76 -3.76 -8.53 -10.61
CA ASP A 76 -3.74 -9.48 -11.72
C ASP A 76 -4.09 -8.77 -13.04
N VAL A 77 -3.50 -9.24 -14.13
CA VAL A 77 -3.82 -8.78 -15.49
C VAL A 77 -5.25 -9.22 -15.84
N ASP A 78 -5.95 -8.41 -16.63
CA ASP A 78 -7.34 -8.61 -17.06
C ASP A 78 -8.38 -8.60 -15.92
N THR A 79 -8.02 -7.96 -14.77
CA THR A 79 -8.93 -7.72 -13.65
C THR A 79 -9.31 -6.26 -13.53
N ASP A 80 -10.44 -6.00 -12.88
CA ASP A 80 -10.86 -4.66 -12.49
C ASP A 80 -10.45 -4.41 -11.04
N ILE A 81 -9.83 -3.27 -10.78
CA ILE A 81 -9.42 -2.86 -9.44
C ILE A 81 -9.95 -1.48 -9.10
N MET A 82 -10.25 -1.27 -7.83
CA MET A 82 -10.60 0.06 -7.34
C MET A 82 -9.32 0.82 -6.96
N VAL A 83 -9.21 2.05 -7.45
CA VAL A 83 -8.11 2.97 -7.09
C VAL A 83 -8.72 4.31 -6.71
N MET A 84 -8.53 4.74 -5.46
CA MET A 84 -9.06 6.00 -4.94
C MET A 84 -10.55 6.21 -5.26
N GLY A 85 -11.36 5.16 -5.05
CA GLY A 85 -12.81 5.18 -5.28
C GLY A 85 -13.25 5.02 -6.74
N GLN A 86 -12.35 4.88 -7.70
CA GLN A 86 -12.65 4.67 -9.12
C GLN A 86 -12.20 3.28 -9.58
N MET A 87 -12.94 2.69 -10.52
CA MET A 87 -12.61 1.39 -11.09
C MET A 87 -11.67 1.55 -12.28
N TYR A 88 -10.64 0.71 -12.33
CA TYR A 88 -9.66 0.65 -13.42
C TYR A 88 -9.50 -0.79 -13.90
N ARG A 89 -9.42 -0.97 -15.22
CA ARG A 89 -9.07 -2.24 -15.85
C ARG A 89 -7.58 -2.39 -15.95
N VAL A 90 -7.03 -3.51 -15.47
CA VAL A 90 -5.59 -3.83 -15.60
C VAL A 90 -5.39 -4.63 -16.87
N VAL A 91 -4.61 -4.12 -17.82
CA VAL A 91 -4.40 -4.74 -19.13
C VAL A 91 -2.92 -4.88 -19.44
N LEU A 92 -2.52 -6.02 -19.99
CA LEU A 92 -1.15 -6.21 -20.48
C LEU A 92 -0.92 -5.40 -21.76
N GLU A 93 0.05 -4.50 -21.74
CA GLU A 93 0.42 -3.70 -22.89
C GLU A 93 1.03 -4.59 -24.00
N LYS A 94 0.35 -4.70 -25.13
CA LYS A 94 0.89 -5.35 -26.34
C LYS A 94 1.59 -4.30 -27.20
N PRO A 95 2.60 -4.66 -28.01
CA PRO A 95 3.43 -3.70 -28.76
C PRO A 95 2.70 -2.71 -29.67
N HIS A 96 1.42 -2.93 -29.98
CA HIS A 96 0.60 -2.07 -30.83
C HIS A 96 -0.58 -1.40 -30.14
N THR A 97 -0.71 -1.56 -28.80
CA THR A 97 -1.93 -1.12 -28.08
C THR A 97 -1.92 0.38 -27.73
N VAL A 98 -0.75 0.98 -27.55
CA VAL A 98 -0.61 2.39 -27.13
C VAL A 98 -1.17 3.36 -28.19
N SER A 99 -0.90 3.12 -29.47
CA SER A 99 -1.38 3.98 -30.55
C SER A 99 -2.90 3.99 -30.64
N ALA A 100 -3.53 2.84 -30.51
CA ALA A 100 -4.99 2.69 -30.63
C ALA A 100 -5.78 3.28 -29.43
N TYR A 101 -5.18 3.33 -28.23
CA TYR A 101 -5.81 3.95 -27.06
C TYR A 101 -5.68 5.46 -27.05
N LEU A 102 -4.55 6.00 -27.51
CA LEU A 102 -4.35 7.44 -27.61
C LEU A 102 -5.19 8.07 -28.72
N GLU A 103 -5.46 7.35 -29.80
CA GLU A 103 -6.29 7.83 -30.91
C GLU A 103 -7.79 7.86 -30.54
N ARG A 104 -8.31 6.89 -29.73
CA ARG A 104 -9.70 6.91 -29.27
C ARG A 104 -10.01 7.99 -28.24
N SER A 105 -9.02 8.44 -27.46
CA SER A 105 -9.20 9.51 -26.46
C SER A 105 -9.35 10.90 -27.08
N SER A 106 -9.04 11.07 -28.37
CA SER A 106 -9.22 12.33 -29.08
C SER A 106 -10.63 12.52 -29.69
N GLU A 107 -11.42 11.45 -29.82
CA GLU A 107 -12.73 11.51 -30.50
C GLU A 107 -13.93 11.64 -29.54
N ASP A 108 -13.79 11.41 -28.23
CA ASP A 108 -14.94 11.38 -27.29
C ASP A 108 -15.02 12.59 -26.34
N SER A 109 -14.64 13.77 -26.84
CA SER A 109 -14.73 15.04 -26.07
C SER A 109 -16.15 15.67 -26.05
N SER A 110 -17.19 14.94 -26.45
CA SER A 110 -18.55 15.51 -26.56
C SER A 110 -19.63 14.62 -25.92
N ARG A 111 -19.57 14.42 -24.59
CA ARG A 111 -20.76 14.07 -23.80
C ARG A 111 -20.63 14.42 -22.32
N GLY A 112 -21.37 15.46 -21.96
CA GLY A 112 -22.21 15.54 -20.76
C GLY A 112 -21.55 15.65 -19.39
N ASP A 113 -21.64 16.85 -18.85
CA ASP A 113 -21.62 17.20 -17.44
C ASP A 113 -21.83 16.04 -16.46
N CYS A 114 -20.80 15.70 -15.72
CA CYS A 114 -20.95 15.20 -14.37
C CYS A 114 -20.08 16.08 -13.46
N LEU A 115 -20.73 17.04 -12.83
CA LEU A 115 -20.20 17.85 -11.77
C LEU A 115 -19.78 16.95 -10.61
N LEU A 116 -18.59 17.23 -10.04
CA LEU A 116 -18.00 16.70 -8.84
C LEU A 116 -17.18 15.40 -9.00
N ARG A 117 -15.92 15.61 -9.18
CA ARG A 117 -14.68 14.95 -8.75
C ARG A 117 -13.69 14.84 -9.88
N GLY A 118 -12.74 15.79 -9.89
CA GLY A 118 -11.63 15.74 -10.84
C GLY A 118 -10.91 14.40 -10.75
N ASN A 119 -10.77 13.73 -11.88
CA ASN A 119 -9.90 12.56 -12.01
C ASN A 119 -8.48 13.00 -11.64
N PRO A 120 -7.87 12.48 -10.56
CA PRO A 120 -6.55 12.90 -10.10
C PRO A 120 -5.44 12.66 -11.14
N PHE A 121 -5.74 11.98 -12.26
CA PHE A 121 -4.82 11.66 -13.34
C PHE A 121 -4.98 12.51 -14.61
N LYS A 122 -6.01 13.41 -14.68
CA LYS A 122 -6.41 14.07 -15.94
C LYS A 122 -5.35 15.02 -16.52
N ASP A 123 -4.39 15.52 -15.74
CA ASP A 123 -3.53 16.63 -16.16
C ASP A 123 -2.02 16.42 -16.01
N LYS A 124 -1.55 15.21 -15.70
CA LYS A 124 -0.10 14.96 -15.60
C LYS A 124 0.32 13.79 -16.47
N PRO A 125 1.13 14.01 -17.54
CA PRO A 125 1.80 12.90 -18.21
C PRO A 125 2.70 12.20 -17.17
N PHE A 126 2.41 10.94 -16.90
CA PHE A 126 3.16 10.12 -15.98
C PHE A 126 4.61 10.00 -16.49
N ARG A 127 5.56 10.64 -15.82
CA ARG A 127 6.96 10.46 -16.12
C ARG A 127 7.36 9.05 -15.71
N ASP A 128 7.90 8.32 -16.68
CA ASP A 128 8.51 7.01 -16.53
C ASP A 128 9.34 6.93 -15.22
N CYS A 129 8.89 6.09 -14.27
CA CYS A 129 9.59 5.83 -13.02
C CYS A 129 10.76 4.85 -13.21
N SER A 130 11.35 4.77 -14.39
CA SER A 130 12.57 4.03 -14.63
C SER A 130 13.78 4.79 -14.08
N SER A 131 14.32 4.29 -12.97
CA SER A 131 15.69 4.46 -12.46
C SER A 131 16.19 5.91 -12.28
N LYS A 132 16.05 6.46 -11.08
CA LYS A 132 17.07 7.38 -10.54
C LYS A 132 18.25 6.55 -10.01
N GLY A 133 19.25 6.38 -10.85
CA GLY A 133 20.52 5.78 -10.47
C GLY A 133 21.52 5.93 -11.60
N GLU A 134 22.42 6.88 -11.43
CA GLU A 134 23.68 7.16 -12.10
C GLU A 134 23.71 8.44 -12.93
N LYS A 135 24.34 9.46 -12.32
CA LYS A 135 24.89 10.59 -13.04
C LYS A 135 26.13 10.10 -13.83
N SER A 136 25.95 9.77 -15.09
CA SER A 136 27.06 9.71 -16.04
C SER A 136 26.82 10.73 -17.12
N ARG A 137 27.78 11.68 -17.26
CA ARG A 137 27.91 12.59 -18.40
C ARG A 137 28.26 11.74 -19.62
N GLY A 138 27.34 11.59 -20.57
CA GLY A 138 27.61 10.91 -21.83
C GLY A 138 26.37 10.92 -22.73
N ARG A 139 26.54 11.34 -23.96
CA ARG A 139 25.69 11.37 -25.18
C ARG A 139 24.25 10.78 -25.04
N PRO A 140 23.24 11.37 -25.73
CA PRO A 140 21.89 10.84 -25.77
C PRO A 140 21.92 9.47 -26.47
N SER A 141 21.87 8.41 -25.69
CA SER A 141 21.63 7.06 -26.18
C SER A 141 20.14 6.93 -26.52
N GLN A 142 19.84 6.39 -27.70
CA GLN A 142 18.50 5.97 -28.11
C GLN A 142 17.82 5.23 -26.96
N GLY A 143 16.62 5.70 -26.57
CA GLY A 143 15.92 5.26 -25.36
C GLY A 143 15.74 3.76 -25.29
N LYS A 144 16.39 3.10 -24.33
CA LYS A 144 15.99 1.79 -23.85
C LYS A 144 14.63 1.95 -23.18
N THR A 145 13.56 1.59 -23.86
CA THR A 145 12.23 1.45 -23.24
C THR A 145 12.35 0.48 -22.05
N SER A 146 11.92 0.94 -20.88
CA SER A 146 11.92 0.08 -19.70
C SER A 146 11.09 -1.19 -19.97
N THR A 147 11.66 -2.35 -19.66
CA THR A 147 10.99 -3.63 -19.83
C THR A 147 9.83 -3.82 -18.87
N TYR A 148 9.77 -3.03 -17.79
CA TYR A 148 8.71 -3.01 -16.79
C TYR A 148 8.14 -1.60 -16.70
N ALA A 149 6.84 -1.43 -16.92
CA ALA A 149 6.15 -0.14 -16.79
C ALA A 149 4.69 -0.31 -16.37
N VAL A 150 4.11 0.70 -15.73
CA VAL A 150 2.66 0.87 -15.54
C VAL A 150 2.31 2.27 -16.02
N THR A 151 1.33 2.36 -16.91
CA THR A 151 0.85 3.62 -17.49
C THR A 151 -0.65 3.72 -17.27
N VAL A 152 -1.15 4.90 -16.92
CA VAL A 152 -2.58 5.17 -16.79
C VAL A 152 -3.08 5.75 -18.11
N ALA A 153 -4.12 5.15 -18.67
CA ALA A 153 -4.79 5.62 -19.86
C ALA A 153 -6.30 5.54 -19.64
N ASN A 154 -6.97 6.67 -19.43
CA ASN A 154 -8.37 6.75 -19.00
C ASN A 154 -8.62 5.86 -17.76
N ASP A 155 -9.56 4.92 -17.84
CA ASP A 155 -9.92 3.96 -16.78
C ASP A 155 -9.13 2.65 -16.93
N THR A 156 -7.94 2.68 -17.54
CA THR A 156 -7.12 1.51 -17.80
C THR A 156 -5.71 1.68 -17.27
N LEU A 157 -5.21 0.68 -16.56
CA LEU A 157 -3.81 0.54 -16.18
C LEU A 157 -3.11 -0.39 -17.18
N LEU A 158 -2.33 0.19 -18.08
CA LEU A 158 -1.53 -0.55 -19.05
C LEU A 158 -0.24 -1.01 -18.38
N VAL A 159 -0.03 -2.31 -18.31
CA VAL A 159 1.13 -2.92 -17.66
C VAL A 159 2.04 -3.53 -18.71
N ARG A 160 3.33 -3.21 -18.65
CA ARG A 160 4.37 -3.81 -19.49
C ARG A 160 5.27 -4.69 -18.65
N TYR A 161 5.43 -5.95 -19.10
CA TYR A 161 6.40 -6.91 -18.59
C TYR A 161 7.30 -7.41 -19.72
N PRO A 162 8.43 -8.10 -19.41
CA PRO A 162 9.20 -8.84 -20.41
C PRO A 162 8.30 -9.77 -21.22
N SER A 163 8.57 -9.88 -22.53
CA SER A 163 7.79 -10.78 -23.42
C SER A 163 8.03 -12.25 -23.10
N ASP A 164 9.17 -12.59 -22.52
CA ASP A 164 9.49 -13.94 -22.04
C ASP A 164 8.97 -14.09 -20.60
N PRO A 165 8.02 -15.02 -20.35
CA PRO A 165 7.49 -15.26 -19.01
C PRO A 165 8.56 -15.70 -18.00
N GLU A 166 9.60 -16.42 -18.42
CA GLU A 166 10.69 -16.86 -17.56
C GLU A 166 11.61 -15.70 -17.13
N ALA A 167 11.63 -14.62 -17.90
CA ALA A 167 12.36 -13.38 -17.56
C ALA A 167 11.62 -12.48 -16.56
N ILE A 168 10.39 -12.82 -16.15
CA ILE A 168 9.60 -12.03 -15.21
C ILE A 168 10.11 -12.26 -13.78
N ASP A 169 10.74 -11.24 -13.23
CA ASP A 169 11.24 -11.22 -11.85
C ASP A 169 10.15 -10.65 -10.92
N ALA A 170 9.57 -11.49 -10.07
CA ALA A 170 8.52 -11.13 -9.13
C ALA A 170 8.92 -9.95 -8.23
N SER A 171 10.18 -9.84 -7.82
CA SER A 171 10.66 -8.74 -6.98
C SER A 171 10.69 -7.41 -7.74
N LYS A 172 10.94 -7.43 -9.04
CA LYS A 172 10.86 -6.24 -9.90
C LYS A 172 9.41 -5.83 -10.12
N VAL A 173 8.51 -6.79 -10.30
CA VAL A 173 7.06 -6.53 -10.41
C VAL A 173 6.53 -5.90 -9.12
N GLU A 174 6.82 -6.48 -7.96
CA GLU A 174 6.43 -5.91 -6.66
C GLU A 174 6.95 -4.46 -6.49
N ARG A 175 8.21 -4.23 -6.83
CA ARG A 175 8.82 -2.90 -6.73
C ARG A 175 8.20 -1.89 -7.70
N LEU A 176 7.90 -2.32 -8.94
CA LEU A 176 7.22 -1.51 -9.94
C LEU A 176 5.89 -1.00 -9.39
N TRP A 177 5.03 -1.91 -8.92
CA TRP A 177 3.72 -1.57 -8.40
C TRP A 177 3.79 -0.70 -7.14
N LEU A 178 4.69 -1.01 -6.22
CA LEU A 178 4.89 -0.18 -5.02
C LEU A 178 5.35 1.26 -5.35
N ASN A 179 6.21 1.42 -6.35
CA ASN A 179 6.65 2.74 -6.80
C ASN A 179 5.52 3.47 -7.50
N PHE A 180 4.76 2.77 -8.34
CA PHE A 180 3.57 3.31 -9.00
C PHE A 180 2.55 3.82 -7.96
N TRP A 181 2.16 2.99 -6.99
CA TRP A 181 1.21 3.38 -5.94
C TRP A 181 1.71 4.56 -5.10
N LYS A 182 3.00 4.63 -4.80
CA LYS A 182 3.57 5.78 -4.09
C LYS A 182 3.48 7.06 -4.93
N ALA A 183 3.80 6.96 -6.21
CA ALA A 183 3.83 8.12 -7.07
C ALA A 183 2.43 8.73 -7.27
N ILE A 184 1.42 7.89 -7.57
CA ILE A 184 0.05 8.37 -7.77
C ILE A 184 -0.64 8.75 -6.45
N GLY A 185 -0.28 8.08 -5.34
CA GLY A 185 -0.91 8.32 -4.06
C GLY A 185 -0.38 9.53 -3.32
N GLN A 186 0.80 10.06 -3.67
CA GLN A 186 1.41 11.17 -2.94
C GLN A 186 0.55 12.45 -3.04
N ASP A 187 0.24 12.88 -4.24
CA ASP A 187 -0.56 14.09 -4.49
C ASP A 187 -1.97 13.96 -3.88
N PHE A 188 -2.59 12.77 -4.02
CA PHE A 188 -3.90 12.49 -3.42
C PHE A 188 -3.87 12.62 -1.89
N MET A 189 -2.88 12.01 -1.24
CA MET A 189 -2.78 12.04 0.22
C MET A 189 -2.41 13.43 0.75
N GLU A 190 -1.63 14.21 0.01
CA GLU A 190 -1.32 15.60 0.37
C GLU A 190 -2.56 16.48 0.28
N THR A 191 -3.36 16.34 -0.78
CA THR A 191 -4.65 17.05 -0.92
C THR A 191 -5.60 16.66 0.19
N LEU A 192 -5.70 15.38 0.50
CA LEU A 192 -6.54 14.87 1.58
C LEU A 192 -6.09 15.38 2.96
N ALA A 193 -4.79 15.46 3.20
CA ALA A 193 -4.28 15.99 4.46
C ALA A 193 -4.59 17.47 4.63
N GLN A 194 -4.54 18.26 3.56
CA GLN A 194 -4.95 19.67 3.60
C GLN A 194 -6.44 19.78 3.91
N GLN A 195 -7.28 19.01 3.24
CA GLN A 195 -8.71 18.96 3.52
C GLN A 195 -8.99 18.63 5.00
N VAL A 196 -8.37 17.58 5.52
CA VAL A 196 -8.56 17.17 6.93
C VAL A 196 -8.02 18.23 7.90
N HIS A 197 -6.90 18.89 7.59
CA HIS A 197 -6.40 19.99 8.38
C HIS A 197 -7.43 21.12 8.49
N ASP A 198 -8.07 21.50 7.38
CA ASP A 198 -9.10 22.53 7.32
C ASP A 198 -10.36 22.09 8.09
N GLU A 199 -10.77 20.81 8.02
CA GLU A 199 -11.87 20.25 8.82
C GLU A 199 -11.59 20.36 10.33
N PHE A 200 -10.36 20.09 10.79
CA PHE A 200 -9.98 20.28 12.18
C PHE A 200 -10.05 21.75 12.61
N GLN A 201 -9.59 22.66 11.78
CA GLN A 201 -9.68 24.09 12.05
C GLN A 201 -11.14 24.56 12.16
N GLN A 202 -12.01 24.11 11.25
CA GLN A 202 -13.45 24.40 11.28
C GLN A 202 -14.12 23.85 12.54
N ALA A 203 -13.66 22.70 13.04
CA ALA A 203 -14.13 22.12 14.30
C ALA A 203 -13.52 22.79 15.56
N GLY A 204 -12.68 23.85 15.38
CA GLY A 204 -12.06 24.60 16.46
C GLY A 204 -10.80 23.94 17.04
N TYR A 205 -10.19 22.99 16.36
CA TYR A 205 -8.95 22.35 16.80
C TYR A 205 -7.74 22.93 16.06
N ILE A 206 -6.67 23.20 16.81
CA ILE A 206 -5.39 23.62 16.26
C ILE A 206 -4.51 22.38 16.12
N VAL A 207 -4.14 22.06 14.89
CA VAL A 207 -3.25 20.92 14.56
C VAL A 207 -2.13 21.40 13.62
N PRO A 208 -0.93 20.79 13.67
CA PRO A 208 0.15 21.14 12.74
C PRO A 208 -0.14 20.64 11.33
N THR A 209 0.57 21.18 10.34
CA THR A 209 0.63 20.64 8.99
C THR A 209 1.68 19.51 8.94
N PRO A 210 1.30 18.23 8.89
CA PRO A 210 2.23 17.15 9.06
C PRO A 210 3.05 16.87 7.79
N THR A 211 4.25 16.33 7.97
CA THR A 211 4.96 15.65 6.89
C THR A 211 4.32 14.30 6.62
N LEU A 212 3.86 14.08 5.40
CA LEU A 212 3.24 12.81 5.00
C LEU A 212 4.26 11.80 4.49
N ARG A 213 4.00 10.53 4.79
CA ARG A 213 4.75 9.39 4.29
C ARG A 213 3.80 8.29 3.84
N LEU A 214 4.04 7.73 2.67
CA LEU A 214 3.33 6.56 2.18
C LEU A 214 4.18 5.31 2.35
N ARG A 215 3.63 4.27 2.99
CA ARG A 215 4.30 2.99 3.20
C ARG A 215 3.34 1.83 3.05
N TYR A 216 3.81 0.72 2.53
CA TYR A 216 3.11 -0.55 2.67
C TYR A 216 3.25 -1.04 4.12
N MET A 217 2.14 -1.26 4.79
CA MET A 217 2.08 -1.75 6.17
C MET A 217 1.13 -2.94 6.28
N THR A 218 1.51 -3.96 7.04
CA THR A 218 0.72 -5.19 7.19
C THR A 218 -0.22 -5.16 8.40
N SER A 219 0.09 -4.36 9.43
CA SER A 219 -0.57 -4.40 10.74
C SER A 219 -1.37 -3.16 11.12
N ARG A 220 -1.26 -2.09 10.33
CA ARG A 220 -1.94 -0.81 10.61
C ARG A 220 -2.26 -0.05 9.34
N TRP A 221 -3.23 0.85 9.42
CA TRP A 221 -3.66 1.69 8.30
C TRP A 221 -2.98 3.05 8.28
N GLY A 222 -2.62 3.57 9.45
CA GLY A 222 -1.87 4.79 9.61
C GLY A 222 -0.99 4.75 10.84
N SER A 223 -0.20 5.80 11.06
CA SER A 223 0.47 6.09 12.31
C SER A 223 0.86 7.56 12.39
N CYS A 224 0.59 8.21 13.52
CA CYS A 224 1.04 9.55 13.83
C CYS A 224 2.26 9.52 14.75
N MET A 225 3.17 10.45 14.52
CA MET A 225 4.29 10.79 15.42
C MET A 225 4.15 12.27 15.81
N PRO A 226 3.38 12.62 16.84
CA PRO A 226 3.01 14.01 17.14
C PRO A 226 4.22 14.92 17.32
N VAL A 227 5.23 14.49 18.07
CA VAL A 227 6.45 15.29 18.35
C VAL A 227 7.26 15.61 17.09
N LYS A 228 7.16 14.77 16.06
CA LYS A 228 7.88 14.96 14.77
C LYS A 228 7.00 15.52 13.68
N GLU A 229 5.71 15.72 13.98
CA GLU A 229 4.71 16.14 13.00
C GLU A 229 4.70 15.27 11.73
N ILE A 230 4.78 13.94 11.93
CA ILE A 230 4.81 12.99 10.82
C ILE A 230 3.59 12.08 10.89
N ILE A 231 2.83 12.03 9.80
CA ILE A 231 1.80 11.01 9.57
C ILE A 231 2.30 10.05 8.50
N THR A 232 2.17 8.75 8.76
CA THR A 232 2.44 7.70 7.78
C THR A 232 1.13 7.02 7.42
N MET A 233 0.77 7.02 6.13
CA MET A 233 -0.43 6.37 5.59
C MET A 233 -0.07 5.06 4.88
N ASN A 234 -0.95 4.08 4.99
CA ASN A 234 -0.78 2.81 4.30
C ASN A 234 -1.20 2.94 2.84
N ILE A 235 -0.32 2.57 1.92
CA ILE A 235 -0.59 2.58 0.47
C ILE A 235 -1.82 1.75 0.11
N ARG A 236 -2.15 0.71 0.87
CA ARG A 236 -3.34 -0.11 0.64
C ARG A 236 -4.64 0.69 0.63
N LEU A 237 -4.68 1.85 1.28
CA LEU A 237 -5.83 2.75 1.26
C LEU A 237 -6.14 3.31 -0.12
N LEU A 238 -5.16 3.30 -1.03
CA LEU A 238 -5.39 3.69 -2.43
C LEU A 238 -6.25 2.68 -3.18
N LEU A 239 -6.31 1.42 -2.72
CA LEU A 239 -7.06 0.33 -3.33
C LEU A 239 -8.44 0.17 -2.68
N GLY A 240 -9.14 1.26 -2.46
CA GLY A 240 -10.47 1.28 -1.86
C GLY A 240 -11.17 2.63 -2.01
N PRO A 241 -12.37 2.76 -1.43
CA PRO A 241 -13.08 4.03 -1.32
C PRO A 241 -12.25 5.12 -0.66
N THR A 242 -12.37 6.36 -1.14
CA THR A 242 -11.64 7.52 -0.61
C THR A 242 -11.99 7.83 0.85
N GLU A 243 -13.22 7.52 1.24
CA GLU A 243 -13.76 7.68 2.59
C GLU A 243 -12.93 6.91 3.64
N PHE A 244 -12.33 5.78 3.24
CA PHE A 244 -11.47 5.00 4.16
C PHE A 244 -10.14 5.70 4.41
N ALA A 245 -9.54 6.29 3.37
CA ALA A 245 -8.33 7.10 3.52
C ALA A 245 -8.63 8.36 4.35
N HIS A 246 -9.77 9.02 4.11
CA HIS A 246 -10.23 10.16 4.89
C HIS A 246 -10.39 9.80 6.37
N TYR A 247 -11.13 8.74 6.69
CA TYR A 247 -11.29 8.28 8.07
C TYR A 247 -9.95 8.03 8.78
N VAL A 248 -9.02 7.34 8.11
CA VAL A 248 -7.69 7.06 8.69
C VAL A 248 -6.90 8.36 8.86
N MET A 249 -6.96 9.29 7.90
CA MET A 249 -6.31 10.59 8.00
C MET A 249 -6.83 11.38 9.21
N VAL A 250 -8.15 11.48 9.37
CA VAL A 250 -8.80 12.12 10.56
C VAL A 250 -8.34 11.44 11.84
N HIS A 251 -8.25 10.11 11.87
CA HIS A 251 -7.78 9.35 13.02
C HIS A 251 -6.33 9.72 13.42
N GLU A 252 -5.44 9.82 12.43
CA GLU A 252 -4.04 10.16 12.67
C GLU A 252 -3.87 11.64 13.06
N PHE A 253 -4.67 12.54 12.50
CA PHE A 253 -4.71 13.94 12.94
C PHE A 253 -5.22 14.11 14.38
N ALA A 254 -6.22 13.32 14.79
CA ALA A 254 -6.74 13.35 16.17
C ALA A 254 -5.65 13.02 17.21
N HIS A 255 -4.60 12.27 16.83
CA HIS A 255 -3.45 12.01 17.69
C HIS A 255 -2.55 13.22 17.96
N PHE A 256 -2.68 14.32 17.23
CA PHE A 256 -2.05 15.59 17.61
C PHE A 256 -2.72 16.24 18.81
N ILE A 257 -3.99 15.92 19.04
CA ILE A 257 -4.79 16.45 20.17
C ILE A 257 -4.75 15.50 21.36
N GLU A 258 -4.84 14.19 21.11
CA GLU A 258 -4.91 13.15 22.13
C GLU A 258 -4.15 11.90 21.70
N ALA A 259 -3.06 11.59 22.42
CA ALA A 259 -2.17 10.49 22.08
C ALA A 259 -2.81 9.10 22.23
N ASN A 260 -3.76 8.98 23.16
CA ASN A 260 -4.43 7.72 23.48
C ASN A 260 -5.88 7.72 22.97
N HIS A 261 -6.44 6.54 22.70
CA HIS A 261 -7.84 6.37 22.30
C HIS A 261 -8.80 6.54 23.51
N SER A 262 -8.71 7.67 24.20
CA SER A 262 -9.54 8.05 25.34
C SER A 262 -10.92 8.55 24.89
N LEU A 263 -11.81 8.86 25.85
CA LEU A 263 -13.09 9.51 25.55
C LEU A 263 -12.90 10.85 24.84
N ARG A 264 -11.82 11.58 25.17
CA ARG A 264 -11.45 12.86 24.52
C ARG A 264 -11.06 12.62 23.05
N PHE A 265 -10.28 11.57 22.75
CA PHE A 265 -9.97 11.20 21.39
C PHE A 265 -11.22 10.94 20.55
N TYR A 266 -12.14 10.13 21.08
CA TYR A 266 -13.39 9.84 20.36
C TYR A 266 -14.34 11.04 20.29
N LYS A 267 -14.23 12.01 21.20
CA LYS A 267 -14.93 13.29 21.07
C LYS A 267 -14.40 14.05 19.86
N VAL A 268 -13.08 14.22 19.73
CA VAL A 268 -12.44 14.86 18.57
C VAL A 268 -12.87 14.17 17.26
N MET A 269 -12.82 12.83 17.23
CA MET A 269 -13.28 12.05 16.08
C MET A 269 -14.73 12.36 15.68
N ARG A 270 -15.64 12.50 16.64
CA ARG A 270 -17.05 12.81 16.35
C ARG A 270 -17.25 14.25 15.91
N ASP A 271 -16.49 15.18 16.47
CA ASP A 271 -16.60 16.60 16.15
C ASP A 271 -16.15 16.86 14.69
N VAL A 272 -15.13 16.13 14.19
CA VAL A 272 -14.58 16.28 12.83
C VAL A 272 -15.26 15.35 11.83
N LEU A 273 -15.51 14.09 12.19
CA LEU A 273 -16.10 13.07 11.32
C LEU A 273 -17.24 12.35 12.08
N PRO A 274 -18.45 12.89 12.09
CA PRO A 274 -19.57 12.35 12.90
C PRO A 274 -19.92 10.88 12.60
N ASN A 275 -19.78 10.45 11.35
CA ASN A 275 -20.07 9.09 10.89
C ASN A 275 -18.87 8.13 10.93
N TRP A 276 -17.79 8.49 11.65
CA TRP A 276 -16.54 7.71 11.68
C TRP A 276 -16.73 6.22 12.04
N GLN A 277 -17.72 5.90 12.88
CA GLN A 277 -17.99 4.52 13.30
C GLN A 277 -18.52 3.67 12.15
N GLN A 278 -19.41 4.25 11.34
CA GLN A 278 -19.93 3.61 10.14
C GLN A 278 -18.82 3.36 9.13
N VAL A 279 -18.03 4.39 8.79
CA VAL A 279 -16.91 4.28 7.84
C VAL A 279 -15.90 3.24 8.31
N LYS A 280 -15.60 3.19 9.63
CA LYS A 280 -14.73 2.17 10.22
C LYS A 280 -15.27 0.76 10.03
N ALA A 281 -16.58 0.56 10.19
CA ALA A 281 -17.22 -0.75 10.01
C ALA A 281 -17.19 -1.19 8.54
N GLU A 282 -17.52 -0.30 7.61
CA GLU A 282 -17.46 -0.51 6.16
C GLU A 282 -16.04 -0.84 5.70
N MET A 283 -15.04 -0.05 6.15
CA MET A 283 -13.63 -0.31 5.88
C MET A 283 -13.19 -1.69 6.39
N ARG A 284 -13.65 -2.09 7.57
CA ARG A 284 -13.34 -3.40 8.13
C ARG A 284 -13.92 -4.52 7.27
N ALA A 285 -15.18 -4.38 6.82
CA ALA A 285 -15.81 -5.36 5.95
C ALA A 285 -15.13 -5.45 4.58
N PHE A 286 -14.70 -4.32 4.02
CA PHE A 286 -14.05 -4.25 2.71
C PHE A 286 -12.68 -4.94 2.66
N TYR A 287 -11.89 -4.82 3.74
CA TYR A 287 -10.52 -5.35 3.77
C TYR A 287 -10.37 -6.71 4.50
N THR A 288 -11.46 -7.30 4.99
CA THR A 288 -11.47 -8.62 5.62
C THR A 288 -11.61 -9.73 4.59
#